data_db7f03fe99c8779c7ae39cc78a6f157f
#
_entry.id   db7f03fe99c8779c7ae39cc78a6f157f
#
_cell.length_a   1.000
_cell.length_b   1.000
_cell.length_c   1.000
_cell.angle_alpha   90.00
_cell.angle_beta   90.00
_cell.angle_gamma   90.00
#
_symmetry.space_group_name_H-M   'P 1'
#
loop_
_entity.id
_entity.type
_entity.pdbx_description
1 polymer ?
#
loop_
_entity_poly.entity_id
_entity_poly.type
_entity_poly.pdbx_seq_one_letter_code
_entity_poly.pdbx_strand_id
1 'polypeptide(L)'
;MPPSSASASRARVARLAVSLLLASSGAMAGDLERDLRGLVGRANLGKATVSVSVRDVATGRSLADLRADRPMLPASNMKLATTAAALDSLGPSFRFSTPLAFDEATATLIVRGSGDPGFGDPPLLETTVHRRPDGSIAKGLDAEALLGIWAEAVANAGVRRVDELVVDDRVFDRDRIHPQWPEDQLNRHYCAEVAGVNFHANCLHLRPSPIEGRAVPGPFVPDAPWIPLENRATGRTGSKAEQTVWVGHGSRIHGPDGLTLFGNVEATPHEAIRVTVRDPAIFLGRLLAERLRRRGVDVGTVRHALEGESFEGLPNAAPPVETPLETVLARANVDSSNLHAEALLKRIAHAETGRPGSWSGGAAAVRTLLARRTSSELLEGVEISDGSGLSRGNRLRADLMTTLLASLAVDRTVGEAFLRSLAVAGESGTLATRFRSSDLAGCRVRAKTGYIRGVSCLSGLVESPDGRRLAFSILCNDVRSVRDAKRLQERIVERLARELAASKVG
;
A
#
# COMPACT_ATOMS: atom_id res chain seq x y z
N MET A 1 13.15 41.34 -54.43
CA MET A 1 11.75 41.64 -54.06
C MET A 1 11.61 41.51 -52.55
N PRO A 2 11.13 42.53 -51.85
CA PRO A 2 10.93 42.42 -50.38
C PRO A 2 9.74 41.51 -50.08
N PRO A 3 9.74 40.78 -48.94
CA PRO A 3 8.65 39.90 -48.55
C PRO A 3 7.37 40.69 -48.28
N SER A 4 6.23 40.09 -48.69
CA SER A 4 4.90 40.70 -48.65
C SER A 4 4.47 41.06 -47.19
N SER A 5 3.84 42.21 -47.04
CA SER A 5 3.30 42.76 -45.77
C SER A 5 2.30 41.84 -45.02
N ALA A 6 1.78 40.82 -45.69
CA ALA A 6 0.85 39.82 -45.11
C ALA A 6 1.53 38.82 -44.13
N SER A 7 2.84 38.51 -44.33
CA SER A 7 3.56 37.58 -43.47
C SER A 7 3.95 38.19 -42.10
N ALA A 8 4.27 39.49 -42.13
CA ALA A 8 4.63 40.24 -40.92
C ALA A 8 3.42 40.51 -39.98
N SER A 9 2.21 40.66 -40.57
CA SER A 9 0.96 40.82 -39.82
C SER A 9 0.55 39.55 -39.11
N ARG A 10 0.64 38.37 -39.76
CA ARG A 10 0.33 37.05 -39.13
C ARG A 10 1.31 36.73 -38.00
N ALA A 11 2.59 37.04 -38.16
CA ALA A 11 3.58 36.81 -37.06
C ALA A 11 3.36 37.77 -35.84
N ARG A 12 2.90 39.00 -36.08
CA ARG A 12 2.53 39.91 -34.99
C ARG A 12 1.26 39.51 -34.26
N VAL A 13 0.21 39.05 -34.97
CA VAL A 13 -1.03 38.53 -34.35
C VAL A 13 -0.75 37.26 -33.58
N ALA A 14 0.06 36.33 -34.09
CA ALA A 14 0.46 35.13 -33.37
C ALA A 14 1.28 35.42 -32.11
N ARG A 15 2.20 36.40 -32.15
CA ARG A 15 2.96 36.85 -30.98
C ARG A 15 2.09 37.57 -29.94
N LEU A 16 1.12 38.38 -30.35
CA LEU A 16 0.17 39.01 -29.44
C LEU A 16 -0.76 37.97 -28.78
N ALA A 17 -1.25 36.98 -29.53
CA ALA A 17 -2.09 35.91 -29.01
C ALA A 17 -1.34 35.05 -28.00
N VAL A 18 -0.08 34.68 -28.27
CA VAL A 18 0.78 33.94 -27.31
C VAL A 18 1.08 34.80 -26.07
N SER A 19 1.34 36.09 -26.24
CA SER A 19 1.60 37.00 -25.09
C SER A 19 0.35 37.23 -24.24
N LEU A 20 -0.84 37.33 -24.84
CA LEU A 20 -2.11 37.42 -24.11
C LEU A 20 -2.47 36.11 -23.38
N LEU A 21 -2.22 34.96 -23.99
CA LEU A 21 -2.38 33.66 -23.35
C LEU A 21 -1.43 33.46 -22.16
N LEU A 22 -0.18 33.93 -22.27
CA LEU A 22 0.79 33.88 -21.19
C LEU A 22 0.45 34.86 -20.05
N ALA A 23 -0.07 36.06 -20.37
CA ALA A 23 -0.48 37.03 -19.38
C ALA A 23 -1.76 36.63 -18.63
N SER A 24 -2.77 36.08 -19.32
CA SER A 24 -3.99 35.59 -18.70
C SER A 24 -3.72 34.38 -17.80
N SER A 25 -2.83 33.49 -18.22
CA SER A 25 -2.45 32.33 -17.43
C SER A 25 -1.58 32.69 -16.20
N GLY A 26 -0.85 33.79 -16.24
CA GLY A 26 -0.10 34.31 -15.08
C GLY A 26 -1.01 34.94 -14.02
N ALA A 27 -2.04 35.66 -14.44
CA ALA A 27 -3.02 36.29 -13.54
C ALA A 27 -3.85 35.19 -12.80
N MET A 28 -4.31 34.16 -13.50
CA MET A 28 -5.05 33.03 -12.91
C MET A 28 -4.23 32.27 -11.87
N ALA A 29 -2.94 32.02 -12.11
CA ALA A 29 -2.07 31.35 -11.16
C ALA A 29 -1.91 32.15 -9.85
N GLY A 30 -1.76 33.48 -9.96
CA GLY A 30 -1.67 34.38 -8.79
C GLY A 30 -2.95 34.39 -7.95
N ASP A 31 -4.11 34.28 -8.57
CA ASP A 31 -5.41 34.26 -7.89
C ASP A 31 -5.63 32.91 -7.17
N LEU A 32 -5.31 31.79 -7.79
CA LEU A 32 -5.40 30.47 -7.16
C LEU A 32 -4.49 30.40 -5.92
N GLU A 33 -3.23 30.81 -6.04
CA GLU A 33 -2.30 30.77 -4.91
C GLU A 33 -2.78 31.65 -3.74
N ARG A 34 -3.32 32.84 -4.03
CA ARG A 34 -3.89 33.74 -3.03
C ARG A 34 -5.08 33.09 -2.30
N ASP A 35 -5.98 32.45 -3.04
CA ASP A 35 -7.14 31.75 -2.48
C ASP A 35 -6.70 30.58 -1.58
N LEU A 36 -5.74 29.77 -2.02
CA LEU A 36 -5.21 28.65 -1.23
C LEU A 36 -4.50 29.15 0.03
N ARG A 37 -3.73 30.24 -0.06
CA ARG A 37 -3.12 30.90 1.09
C ARG A 37 -4.19 31.37 2.09
N GLY A 38 -5.29 31.95 1.59
CA GLY A 38 -6.45 32.33 2.39
C GLY A 38 -7.14 31.14 3.06
N LEU A 39 -7.31 30.01 2.38
CA LEU A 39 -7.87 28.77 2.96
C LEU A 39 -6.99 28.22 4.08
N VAL A 40 -5.68 28.16 3.87
CA VAL A 40 -4.70 27.71 4.88
C VAL A 40 -4.69 28.65 6.08
N GLY A 41 -4.72 29.97 5.88
CA GLY A 41 -4.73 30.96 6.95
C GLY A 41 -5.98 30.93 7.82
N ARG A 42 -7.13 30.59 7.24
CA ARG A 42 -8.41 30.44 7.98
C ARG A 42 -8.61 29.05 8.60
N ALA A 43 -7.76 28.08 8.29
CA ALA A 43 -7.85 26.75 8.88
C ALA A 43 -7.34 26.78 10.32
N ASN A 44 -8.16 26.32 11.27
CA ASN A 44 -7.77 26.26 12.68
C ASN A 44 -6.87 25.05 12.98
N LEU A 45 -5.64 25.09 12.46
CA LEU A 45 -4.67 24.00 12.62
C LEU A 45 -3.61 24.29 13.70
N GLY A 46 -3.71 25.41 14.40
CA GLY A 46 -2.76 25.80 15.45
C GLY A 46 -1.36 26.03 14.89
N LYS A 47 -0.35 25.32 15.43
CA LYS A 47 1.05 25.43 15.00
C LYS A 47 1.42 24.51 13.83
N ALA A 48 0.45 23.87 13.18
CA ALA A 48 0.70 22.95 12.09
C ALA A 48 1.43 23.63 10.92
N THR A 49 2.38 22.92 10.35
CA THR A 49 2.99 23.30 9.08
C THR A 49 2.18 22.70 7.95
N VAL A 50 1.77 23.55 7.00
CA VAL A 50 1.05 23.15 5.78
C VAL A 50 1.91 23.49 4.57
N SER A 51 2.17 22.48 3.74
CA SER A 51 2.79 22.60 2.43
C SER A 51 1.77 22.23 1.36
N VAL A 52 1.65 23.03 0.31
CA VAL A 52 0.72 22.78 -0.80
C VAL A 52 1.46 23.04 -2.10
N SER A 53 1.31 22.14 -3.06
CA SER A 53 1.70 22.36 -4.45
C SER A 53 0.56 21.95 -5.38
N VAL A 54 0.36 22.72 -6.44
CA VAL A 54 -0.61 22.46 -7.51
C VAL A 54 0.06 22.66 -8.86
N ARG A 55 -0.07 21.68 -9.74
CA ARG A 55 0.56 21.69 -11.07
C ARG A 55 -0.44 21.31 -12.15
N ASP A 56 -0.44 22.04 -13.24
CA ASP A 56 -1.16 21.67 -14.45
C ASP A 56 -0.45 20.48 -15.12
N VAL A 57 -1.18 19.41 -15.37
CA VAL A 57 -0.62 18.15 -15.88
C VAL A 57 -0.19 18.27 -17.35
N ALA A 58 -0.96 19.02 -18.17
CA ALA A 58 -0.70 19.14 -19.61
C ALA A 58 0.54 20.00 -19.91
N THR A 59 0.72 21.08 -19.14
CA THR A 59 1.82 22.03 -19.35
C THR A 59 3.02 21.80 -18.44
N GLY A 60 2.84 21.02 -17.36
CA GLY A 60 3.85 20.85 -16.32
C GLY A 60 4.09 22.11 -15.46
N ARG A 61 3.32 23.19 -15.65
CA ARG A 61 3.50 24.45 -14.94
C ARG A 61 2.93 24.39 -13.53
N SER A 62 3.66 24.96 -12.55
CA SER A 62 3.11 25.23 -11.23
C SER A 62 2.05 26.32 -11.30
N LEU A 63 0.91 26.09 -10.64
CA LEU A 63 -0.19 27.05 -10.51
C LEU A 63 -0.25 27.66 -9.10
N ALA A 64 0.24 26.94 -8.08
CA ALA A 64 0.32 27.44 -6.72
C ALA A 64 1.33 26.61 -5.91
N ASP A 65 2.20 27.29 -5.18
CA ASP A 65 3.20 26.71 -4.31
C ASP A 65 3.26 27.43 -2.95
N LEU A 66 2.83 26.76 -1.89
CA LEU A 66 2.88 27.25 -0.51
C LEU A 66 3.86 26.38 0.30
N ARG A 67 5.07 26.86 0.54
CA ARG A 67 6.16 26.09 1.18
C ARG A 67 6.35 24.72 0.51
N ALA A 68 6.18 24.66 -0.81
CA ALA A 68 6.14 23.41 -1.57
C ALA A 68 7.49 22.71 -1.61
N ASP A 69 8.58 23.47 -1.47
CA ASP A 69 9.98 23.06 -1.38
C ASP A 69 10.38 22.49 -0.01
N ARG A 70 9.53 22.67 1.02
CA ARG A 70 9.86 22.21 2.37
C ARG A 70 9.74 20.70 2.49
N PRO A 71 10.81 20.00 2.94
CA PRO A 71 10.72 18.57 3.25
C PRO A 71 9.78 18.31 4.43
N MET A 72 8.77 17.47 4.23
CA MET A 72 7.71 17.17 5.18
C MET A 72 7.58 15.66 5.38
N LEU A 73 7.05 15.23 6.53
CA LEU A 73 6.61 13.86 6.74
C LEU A 73 5.44 13.55 5.79
N PRO A 74 5.60 12.59 4.86
CA PRO A 74 4.57 12.28 3.88
C PRO A 74 3.50 11.33 4.41
N ALA A 75 3.76 10.62 5.51
CA ALA A 75 2.98 9.46 5.90
C ALA A 75 2.75 8.55 4.67
N SER A 76 1.58 7.92 4.54
CA SER A 76 1.31 7.00 3.43
C SER A 76 1.30 7.64 2.02
N ASN A 77 1.54 8.95 1.88
CA ASN A 77 1.81 9.51 0.56
C ASN A 77 3.16 9.05 0.00
N MET A 78 4.07 8.50 0.84
CA MET A 78 5.28 7.81 0.41
C MET A 78 4.97 6.69 -0.60
N LYS A 79 3.83 6.01 -0.44
CA LYS A 79 3.40 4.91 -1.32
C LYS A 79 3.27 5.33 -2.78
N LEU A 80 2.99 6.60 -3.07
CA LEU A 80 2.94 7.11 -4.45
C LEU A 80 4.31 6.99 -5.13
N ALA A 81 5.39 7.33 -4.43
CA ALA A 81 6.74 7.16 -4.95
C ALA A 81 7.14 5.68 -5.07
N THR A 82 6.81 4.87 -4.06
CA THR A 82 7.09 3.43 -4.05
C THR A 82 6.37 2.69 -5.18
N THR A 83 5.08 2.98 -5.39
CA THR A 83 4.28 2.33 -6.43
C THR A 83 4.66 2.80 -7.85
N ALA A 84 5.05 4.06 -8.00
CA ALA A 84 5.63 4.57 -9.24
C ALA A 84 6.94 3.83 -9.58
N ALA A 85 7.82 3.66 -8.59
CA ALA A 85 9.08 2.94 -8.77
C ALA A 85 8.86 1.46 -9.11
N ALA A 86 7.85 0.83 -8.51
CA ALA A 86 7.50 -0.55 -8.83
C ALA A 86 7.04 -0.70 -10.30
N LEU A 87 6.23 0.22 -10.79
CA LEU A 87 5.80 0.22 -12.19
C LEU A 87 6.96 0.43 -13.17
N ASP A 88 7.89 1.33 -12.85
CA ASP A 88 9.06 1.60 -13.70
C ASP A 88 10.06 0.45 -13.70
N SER A 89 10.32 -0.17 -12.56
CA SER A 89 11.33 -1.20 -12.40
C SER A 89 10.83 -2.58 -12.84
N LEU A 90 9.58 -2.92 -12.52
CA LEU A 90 9.03 -4.25 -12.77
C LEU A 90 8.20 -4.33 -14.07
N GLY A 91 7.67 -3.18 -14.53
CA GLY A 91 6.74 -3.10 -15.64
C GLY A 91 5.29 -3.47 -15.26
N PRO A 92 4.28 -2.93 -15.98
CA PRO A 92 2.87 -3.09 -15.64
C PRO A 92 2.34 -4.53 -15.78
N SER A 93 3.01 -5.38 -16.58
CA SER A 93 2.64 -6.78 -16.79
C SER A 93 3.27 -7.74 -15.78
N PHE A 94 4.09 -7.24 -14.84
CA PHE A 94 4.76 -8.07 -13.84
C PHE A 94 3.74 -8.83 -12.97
N ARG A 95 4.08 -10.08 -12.67
CA ARG A 95 3.33 -10.93 -11.74
C ARG A 95 4.27 -11.49 -10.69
N PHE A 96 3.87 -11.41 -9.45
CA PHE A 96 4.47 -12.23 -8.40
C PHE A 96 4.06 -13.67 -8.62
N SER A 97 4.94 -14.63 -8.31
CA SER A 97 4.64 -16.05 -8.40
C SER A 97 5.19 -16.78 -7.18
N THR A 98 4.36 -17.60 -6.56
CA THR A 98 4.73 -18.44 -5.42
C THR A 98 4.50 -19.90 -5.82
N PRO A 99 5.48 -20.61 -6.39
CA PRO A 99 5.40 -22.02 -6.71
C PRO A 99 5.59 -22.89 -5.46
N LEU A 100 4.95 -24.06 -5.50
CA LEU A 100 5.18 -25.16 -4.60
C LEU A 100 5.82 -26.30 -5.41
N ALA A 101 7.10 -26.59 -5.20
CA ALA A 101 7.85 -27.61 -5.90
C ALA A 101 8.11 -28.81 -5.00
N PHE A 102 8.35 -29.98 -5.60
CA PHE A 102 8.70 -31.19 -4.86
C PHE A 102 9.92 -31.86 -5.49
N ASP A 103 10.94 -32.11 -4.67
CA ASP A 103 12.09 -32.92 -5.01
C ASP A 103 11.87 -34.35 -4.51
N GLU A 104 11.58 -35.24 -5.45
CA GLU A 104 11.31 -36.65 -5.14
C GLU A 104 12.55 -37.37 -4.62
N ALA A 105 13.75 -36.97 -5.07
CA ALA A 105 15.01 -37.65 -4.68
C ALA A 105 15.34 -37.44 -3.20
N THR A 106 14.97 -36.28 -2.65
CA THR A 106 15.23 -35.91 -1.25
C THR A 106 13.98 -35.87 -0.39
N ALA A 107 12.82 -36.19 -0.96
CA ALA A 107 11.50 -36.04 -0.32
C ALA A 107 11.33 -34.60 0.27
N THR A 108 11.79 -33.58 -0.44
CA THR A 108 11.74 -32.19 0.00
C THR A 108 10.64 -31.43 -0.73
N LEU A 109 9.76 -30.79 0.03
CA LEU A 109 8.73 -29.87 -0.49
C LEU A 109 9.19 -28.44 -0.32
N ILE A 110 9.16 -27.64 -1.38
CA ILE A 110 9.74 -26.29 -1.40
C ILE A 110 8.66 -25.27 -1.75
N VAL A 111 8.43 -24.29 -0.85
CA VAL A 111 7.70 -23.06 -1.14
C VAL A 111 8.71 -21.99 -1.50
N ARG A 112 8.68 -21.49 -2.74
CA ARG A 112 9.60 -20.45 -3.19
C ARG A 112 8.89 -19.11 -3.29
N GLY A 113 9.33 -18.13 -2.50
CA GLY A 113 8.78 -16.79 -2.48
C GLY A 113 9.33 -15.88 -3.58
N SER A 114 8.49 -15.03 -4.11
CA SER A 114 8.86 -13.90 -4.97
C SER A 114 8.72 -12.54 -4.28
N GLY A 115 8.46 -12.55 -2.97
CA GLY A 115 8.12 -11.35 -2.20
C GLY A 115 6.65 -10.95 -2.32
N ASP A 116 5.77 -11.84 -2.78
CA ASP A 116 4.35 -11.57 -3.02
C ASP A 116 3.61 -11.20 -1.73
N PRO A 117 3.11 -9.95 -1.56
CA PRO A 117 2.29 -9.58 -0.42
C PRO A 117 0.81 -9.94 -0.59
N GLY A 118 0.41 -10.33 -1.80
CA GLY A 118 -0.97 -10.71 -2.13
C GLY A 118 -1.27 -12.19 -1.92
N PHE A 119 -0.24 -13.01 -1.67
CA PHE A 119 -0.43 -14.43 -1.45
C PHE A 119 -1.28 -14.68 -0.19
N GLY A 120 -2.47 -15.22 -0.39
CA GLY A 120 -3.41 -15.48 0.70
C GLY A 120 -3.98 -14.21 1.37
N ASP A 121 -3.82 -13.03 0.78
CA ASP A 121 -4.38 -11.77 1.33
C ASP A 121 -5.92 -11.84 1.36
N PRO A 122 -6.57 -11.73 2.54
CA PRO A 122 -7.99 -12.01 2.70
C PRO A 122 -8.91 -11.24 1.73
N PRO A 123 -8.76 -9.91 1.53
CA PRO A 123 -9.61 -9.20 0.57
C PRO A 123 -9.44 -9.66 -0.89
N LEU A 124 -8.25 -10.18 -1.26
CA LEU A 124 -8.04 -10.74 -2.59
C LEU A 124 -8.69 -12.12 -2.71
N LEU A 125 -8.55 -12.96 -1.70
CA LEU A 125 -9.18 -14.28 -1.68
C LEU A 125 -10.70 -14.19 -1.77
N GLU A 126 -11.35 -13.25 -1.09
CA GLU A 126 -12.80 -13.03 -1.14
C GLU A 126 -13.31 -12.74 -2.56
N THR A 127 -12.46 -12.21 -3.43
CA THR A 127 -12.81 -11.86 -4.82
C THR A 127 -12.33 -12.89 -5.84
N THR A 128 -11.50 -13.84 -5.42
CA THR A 128 -10.92 -14.87 -6.31
C THR A 128 -12.00 -15.77 -6.87
N VAL A 129 -12.00 -15.97 -8.18
CA VAL A 129 -12.84 -16.94 -8.87
C VAL A 129 -12.02 -18.23 -9.06
N HIS A 130 -12.56 -19.34 -8.63
CA HIS A 130 -11.90 -20.64 -8.71
C HIS A 130 -12.85 -21.73 -9.17
N ARG A 131 -12.31 -22.84 -9.69
CA ARG A 131 -13.08 -24.02 -10.05
C ARG A 131 -13.02 -25.05 -8.90
N ARG A 132 -14.18 -25.49 -8.47
CA ARG A 132 -14.29 -26.56 -7.46
C ARG A 132 -13.99 -27.94 -8.08
N PRO A 133 -13.71 -28.97 -7.25
CA PRO A 133 -13.47 -30.33 -7.73
C PRO A 133 -14.63 -30.91 -8.55
N ASP A 134 -15.87 -30.51 -8.29
CA ASP A 134 -17.08 -30.90 -9.03
C ASP A 134 -17.23 -30.19 -10.39
N GLY A 135 -16.24 -29.33 -10.75
CA GLY A 135 -16.23 -28.57 -12.00
C GLY A 135 -17.00 -27.25 -11.94
N SER A 136 -17.76 -26.98 -10.88
CA SER A 136 -18.48 -25.71 -10.72
C SER A 136 -17.52 -24.53 -10.48
N ILE A 137 -17.96 -23.34 -10.87
CA ILE A 137 -17.23 -22.09 -10.62
C ILE A 137 -17.75 -21.48 -9.31
N ALA A 138 -16.83 -21.16 -8.41
CA ALA A 138 -17.13 -20.45 -7.17
C ALA A 138 -16.38 -19.15 -7.09
N LYS A 139 -16.92 -18.20 -6.36
CA LYS A 139 -16.28 -16.93 -5.98
C LYS A 139 -16.01 -16.95 -4.48
N GLY A 140 -14.82 -16.45 -4.13
CA GLY A 140 -14.36 -16.39 -2.75
C GLY A 140 -13.60 -17.67 -2.36
N LEU A 141 -12.41 -17.44 -1.85
CA LEU A 141 -11.56 -18.39 -1.15
C LEU A 141 -11.29 -17.84 0.25
N ASP A 142 -10.91 -18.69 1.14
CA ASP A 142 -10.25 -18.31 2.38
C ASP A 142 -8.85 -18.96 2.45
N ALA A 143 -8.10 -18.63 3.49
CA ALA A 143 -6.75 -19.14 3.67
C ALA A 143 -6.72 -20.66 3.82
N GLU A 144 -7.75 -21.24 4.44
CA GLU A 144 -7.85 -22.70 4.64
C GLU A 144 -8.09 -23.42 3.32
N ALA A 145 -9.00 -22.89 2.49
CA ALA A 145 -9.29 -23.44 1.18
C ALA A 145 -8.07 -23.38 0.26
N LEU A 146 -7.33 -22.26 0.26
CA LEU A 146 -6.11 -22.11 -0.54
C LEU A 146 -5.04 -23.12 -0.14
N LEU A 147 -4.75 -23.24 1.16
CA LEU A 147 -3.78 -24.24 1.66
C LEU A 147 -4.28 -25.67 1.46
N GLY A 148 -5.60 -25.88 1.54
CA GLY A 148 -6.26 -27.15 1.25
C GLY A 148 -6.03 -27.60 -0.20
N ILE A 149 -6.12 -26.69 -1.17
CA ILE A 149 -5.83 -26.98 -2.60
C ILE A 149 -4.39 -27.45 -2.78
N TRP A 150 -3.42 -26.81 -2.15
CA TRP A 150 -2.02 -27.23 -2.22
C TRP A 150 -1.78 -28.59 -1.56
N ALA A 151 -2.31 -28.78 -0.34
CA ALA A 151 -2.16 -30.05 0.37
C ALA A 151 -2.83 -31.22 -0.38
N GLU A 152 -3.98 -30.97 -1.01
CA GLU A 152 -4.68 -31.95 -1.83
C GLU A 152 -3.90 -32.31 -3.09
N ALA A 153 -3.33 -31.32 -3.80
CA ALA A 153 -2.51 -31.55 -4.97
C ALA A 153 -1.30 -32.45 -4.65
N VAL A 154 -0.59 -32.16 -3.56
CA VAL A 154 0.55 -32.98 -3.09
C VAL A 154 0.12 -34.40 -2.76
N ALA A 155 -0.98 -34.60 -2.01
CA ALA A 155 -1.48 -35.90 -1.63
C ALA A 155 -1.95 -36.74 -2.86
N ASN A 156 -2.63 -36.07 -3.81
CA ASN A 156 -3.12 -36.70 -5.06
C ASN A 156 -1.98 -37.05 -6.02
N ALA A 157 -0.84 -36.34 -5.98
CA ALA A 157 0.39 -36.71 -6.67
C ALA A 157 1.06 -37.99 -6.10
N GLY A 158 0.48 -38.61 -5.05
CA GLY A 158 0.99 -39.82 -4.45
C GLY A 158 2.04 -39.58 -3.37
N VAL A 159 2.39 -38.35 -3.04
CA VAL A 159 3.34 -38.05 -1.96
C VAL A 159 2.74 -38.45 -0.62
N ARG A 160 3.46 -39.29 0.12
CA ARG A 160 3.06 -39.77 1.45
C ARG A 160 3.98 -39.30 2.56
N ARG A 161 5.16 -38.84 2.19
CA ARG A 161 6.18 -38.36 3.12
C ARG A 161 6.92 -37.16 2.53
N VAL A 162 7.16 -36.17 3.36
CA VAL A 162 7.97 -34.98 3.12
C VAL A 162 8.97 -34.93 4.27
N ASP A 163 10.24 -35.18 4.02
CA ASP A 163 11.27 -35.17 5.07
C ASP A 163 11.56 -33.73 5.53
N GLU A 164 11.61 -32.80 4.56
CA GLU A 164 11.78 -31.38 4.81
C GLU A 164 10.77 -30.55 4.01
N LEU A 165 10.12 -29.61 4.68
CA LEU A 165 9.40 -28.52 4.05
C LEU A 165 10.27 -27.28 4.13
N VAL A 166 10.84 -26.89 3.00
CA VAL A 166 11.75 -25.73 2.87
C VAL A 166 10.95 -24.52 2.41
N VAL A 167 11.14 -23.39 3.09
CA VAL A 167 10.58 -22.11 2.65
C VAL A 167 11.72 -21.21 2.19
N ASP A 168 11.78 -20.97 0.89
CA ASP A 168 12.79 -20.12 0.26
C ASP A 168 12.29 -18.67 0.20
N ASP A 169 12.65 -17.90 1.21
CA ASP A 169 12.33 -16.47 1.36
C ASP A 169 13.50 -15.54 1.00
N ARG A 170 14.56 -16.07 0.38
CA ARG A 170 15.83 -15.36 0.09
C ARG A 170 15.72 -14.26 -0.96
N VAL A 171 14.58 -14.11 -1.61
CA VAL A 171 14.32 -12.94 -2.48
C VAL A 171 14.40 -11.62 -1.71
N PHE A 172 14.20 -11.63 -0.38
CA PHE A 172 14.43 -10.51 0.52
C PHE A 172 15.50 -10.87 1.56
N ASP A 173 16.13 -9.84 2.15
CA ASP A 173 16.94 -9.99 3.35
C ASP A 173 16.06 -10.40 4.55
N ARG A 174 16.70 -10.77 5.66
CA ARG A 174 16.00 -11.19 6.87
C ARG A 174 15.73 -10.06 7.87
N ASP A 175 16.00 -8.83 7.50
CA ASP A 175 15.54 -7.65 8.22
C ASP A 175 14.04 -7.50 7.95
N ARG A 176 13.18 -8.11 8.76
CA ARG A 176 11.73 -8.18 8.54
C ARG A 176 10.96 -7.02 9.16
N ILE A 177 11.56 -6.32 10.11
CA ILE A 177 10.99 -5.17 10.81
C ILE A 177 11.89 -3.98 10.58
N HIS A 178 11.33 -2.89 10.04
CA HIS A 178 12.11 -1.67 9.82
C HIS A 178 12.49 -1.04 11.17
N PRO A 179 13.79 -0.67 11.39
CA PRO A 179 14.29 -0.24 12.69
C PRO A 179 13.68 1.06 13.22
N GLN A 180 13.05 1.86 12.38
CA GLN A 180 12.38 3.10 12.78
C GLN A 180 10.86 2.95 12.95
N TRP A 181 10.32 1.75 12.90
CA TRP A 181 8.90 1.52 13.22
C TRP A 181 8.70 1.56 14.74
N PRO A 182 7.51 2.03 15.20
CA PRO A 182 7.25 2.15 16.63
C PRO A 182 7.14 0.77 17.31
N GLU A 183 8.02 0.52 18.27
CA GLU A 183 8.12 -0.77 18.97
C GLU A 183 6.82 -1.16 19.70
N ASP A 184 6.10 -0.16 20.22
CA ASP A 184 4.81 -0.35 20.92
C ASP A 184 3.65 -0.73 19.98
N GLN A 185 3.89 -0.77 18.66
CA GLN A 185 2.88 -1.04 17.63
C GLN A 185 3.21 -2.26 16.77
N LEU A 186 4.27 -3.01 17.05
CA LEU A 186 4.69 -4.16 16.25
C LEU A 186 3.68 -5.32 16.22
N ASN A 187 2.71 -5.33 17.14
CA ASN A 187 1.57 -6.25 17.11
C ASN A 187 0.45 -5.82 16.16
N ARG A 188 0.51 -4.60 15.62
CA ARG A 188 -0.53 -4.04 14.74
C ARG A 188 -0.29 -4.48 13.30
N HIS A 189 -1.36 -4.83 12.59
CA HIS A 189 -1.31 -5.29 11.20
C HIS A 189 -0.54 -4.38 10.23
N TYR A 190 -0.47 -3.08 10.50
CA TYR A 190 0.28 -2.13 9.67
C TYR A 190 1.80 -2.11 9.98
N CYS A 191 2.25 -2.86 10.99
CA CYS A 191 3.65 -3.15 11.30
C CYS A 191 4.00 -4.63 11.07
N ALA A 192 3.23 -5.35 10.24
CA ALA A 192 3.52 -6.74 9.95
C ALA A 192 4.93 -6.91 9.39
N GLU A 193 5.62 -7.96 9.84
CA GLU A 193 6.92 -8.35 9.31
C GLU A 193 6.87 -8.53 7.79
N VAL A 194 7.92 -8.14 7.08
CA VAL A 194 8.01 -8.21 5.62
C VAL A 194 9.01 -9.29 5.23
N ALA A 195 8.56 -10.34 4.59
CA ALA A 195 9.38 -11.49 4.22
C ALA A 195 9.36 -11.76 2.72
N GLY A 196 10.31 -12.57 2.24
CA GLY A 196 10.32 -13.05 0.86
C GLY A 196 9.15 -13.98 0.54
N VAL A 197 8.56 -14.60 1.58
CA VAL A 197 7.28 -15.32 1.54
C VAL A 197 6.34 -14.66 2.54
N ASN A 198 5.25 -14.09 2.07
CA ASN A 198 4.17 -13.53 2.88
C ASN A 198 2.92 -14.39 2.71
N PHE A 199 2.06 -14.44 3.73
CA PHE A 199 0.78 -15.14 3.65
C PHE A 199 -0.25 -14.51 4.59
N HIS A 200 -1.48 -14.38 4.13
CA HIS A 200 -2.61 -13.87 4.92
C HIS A 200 -2.31 -12.48 5.55
N ALA A 201 -1.68 -11.60 4.76
CA ALA A 201 -1.18 -10.30 5.21
C ALA A 201 -0.26 -10.36 6.44
N ASN A 202 0.40 -11.50 6.67
CA ASN A 202 1.27 -11.79 7.81
C ASN A 202 0.60 -11.54 9.17
N CYS A 203 -0.70 -11.86 9.25
CA CYS A 203 -1.51 -11.69 10.45
C CYS A 203 -2.36 -12.93 10.76
N LEU A 204 -2.61 -13.13 12.05
CA LEU A 204 -3.72 -13.95 12.54
C LEU A 204 -4.93 -13.07 12.79
N HIS A 205 -6.08 -13.56 12.43
CA HIS A 205 -7.37 -12.93 12.70
C HIS A 205 -8.08 -13.64 13.84
N LEU A 206 -8.70 -12.87 14.74
CA LEU A 206 -9.42 -13.37 15.90
C LEU A 206 -10.72 -12.60 16.08
N ARG A 207 -11.83 -13.30 16.36
CA ARG A 207 -13.13 -12.68 16.67
C ARG A 207 -13.63 -13.14 18.03
N PRO A 208 -13.24 -12.47 19.11
CA PRO A 208 -13.73 -12.81 20.45
C PRO A 208 -15.19 -12.40 20.62
N SER A 209 -15.92 -13.17 21.42
CA SER A 209 -17.33 -12.93 21.74
C SER A 209 -17.53 -12.84 23.25
N PRO A 210 -18.45 -11.98 23.73
CA PRO A 210 -18.84 -11.95 25.12
C PRO A 210 -19.87 -13.07 25.38
N ILE A 211 -19.53 -14.03 26.22
CA ILE A 211 -20.41 -15.13 26.61
C ILE A 211 -20.43 -15.19 28.14
N GLU A 212 -21.61 -15.01 28.78
CA GLU A 212 -21.80 -15.10 30.23
C GLU A 212 -20.78 -14.27 31.05
N GLY A 213 -20.53 -13.03 30.60
CA GLY A 213 -19.57 -12.11 31.25
C GLY A 213 -18.09 -12.42 31.02
N ARG A 214 -17.77 -13.43 30.20
CA ARG A 214 -16.41 -13.83 29.84
C ARG A 214 -16.13 -13.51 28.37
N ALA A 215 -14.90 -13.18 28.05
CA ALA A 215 -14.45 -13.14 26.65
C ALA A 215 -14.10 -14.56 26.19
N VAL A 216 -14.77 -15.04 25.14
CA VAL A 216 -14.41 -16.28 24.47
C VAL A 216 -13.64 -15.89 23.19
N PRO A 217 -12.35 -16.28 23.05
CA PRO A 217 -11.49 -15.80 21.98
C PRO A 217 -11.98 -16.15 20.56
N GLY A 218 -12.58 -17.32 20.37
CA GLY A 218 -12.81 -17.91 19.06
C GLY A 218 -11.54 -18.51 18.46
N PRO A 219 -11.65 -19.16 17.27
CA PRO A 219 -10.50 -19.73 16.59
C PRO A 219 -9.64 -18.65 15.93
N PHE A 220 -8.37 -18.94 15.73
CA PHE A 220 -7.53 -18.18 14.82
C PHE A 220 -7.89 -18.47 13.36
N VAL A 221 -7.74 -17.45 12.52
CA VAL A 221 -7.78 -17.58 11.05
C VAL A 221 -6.49 -16.98 10.49
N PRO A 222 -5.67 -17.77 9.77
CA PRO A 222 -5.74 -19.22 9.58
C PRO A 222 -5.64 -20.00 10.88
N ASP A 223 -6.18 -21.23 10.88
CA ASP A 223 -6.09 -22.12 12.04
C ASP A 223 -4.64 -22.52 12.33
N ALA A 224 -4.13 -22.10 13.49
CA ALA A 224 -2.76 -22.26 13.94
C ALA A 224 -2.70 -22.81 15.38
N PRO A 225 -3.02 -24.10 15.57
CA PRO A 225 -3.23 -24.70 16.89
C PRO A 225 -1.99 -24.72 17.79
N TRP A 226 -0.80 -24.52 17.21
CA TRP A 226 0.46 -24.46 17.96
C TRP A 226 0.75 -23.07 18.55
N ILE A 227 -0.05 -22.05 18.21
CA ILE A 227 0.12 -20.70 18.80
C ILE A 227 -0.74 -20.61 20.06
N PRO A 228 -0.13 -20.54 21.23
CA PRO A 228 -0.89 -20.47 22.46
C PRO A 228 -1.44 -19.07 22.69
N LEU A 229 -2.68 -18.99 23.19
CA LEU A 229 -3.35 -17.75 23.55
C LEU A 229 -3.70 -17.72 25.03
N GLU A 230 -3.12 -16.79 25.77
CA GLU A 230 -3.53 -16.46 27.12
C GLU A 230 -4.72 -15.47 27.08
N ASN A 231 -5.83 -15.82 27.69
CA ASN A 231 -7.00 -14.96 27.73
C ASN A 231 -7.09 -14.18 29.07
N ARG A 232 -6.90 -12.88 29.02
CA ARG A 232 -7.07 -11.94 30.14
C ARG A 232 -8.20 -10.96 29.90
N ALA A 233 -8.94 -11.08 28.80
CA ALA A 233 -10.04 -10.20 28.49
C ALA A 233 -11.29 -10.57 29.29
N THR A 234 -12.12 -9.56 29.54
CA THR A 234 -13.46 -9.71 30.13
C THR A 234 -14.53 -9.62 29.03
N GLY A 235 -15.73 -10.16 29.26
CA GLY A 235 -16.88 -10.10 28.35
C GLY A 235 -18.02 -9.28 28.93
N ARG A 236 -17.73 -8.07 29.46
CA ARG A 236 -18.76 -7.21 30.05
C ARG A 236 -19.58 -6.54 28.98
N THR A 237 -20.90 -6.65 29.08
CA THR A 237 -21.88 -6.06 28.17
C THR A 237 -22.74 -5.03 28.93
N GLY A 238 -23.49 -4.20 28.17
CA GLY A 238 -24.42 -3.22 28.71
C GLY A 238 -23.99 -1.77 28.47
N SER A 239 -24.84 -0.82 28.84
CA SER A 239 -24.75 0.61 28.45
C SER A 239 -23.50 1.37 28.92
N LYS A 240 -22.74 0.81 29.88
CA LYS A 240 -21.47 1.37 30.38
C LYS A 240 -20.25 0.53 29.97
N ALA A 241 -20.44 -0.56 29.23
CA ALA A 241 -19.33 -1.35 28.75
C ALA A 241 -18.70 -0.67 27.53
N GLU A 242 -17.38 -0.79 27.40
CA GLU A 242 -16.64 -0.26 26.27
C GLU A 242 -15.89 -1.39 25.57
N GLN A 243 -15.86 -1.35 24.25
CA GLN A 243 -15.06 -2.25 23.43
C GLN A 243 -13.59 -1.82 23.48
N THR A 244 -12.78 -2.51 24.28
CA THR A 244 -11.35 -2.19 24.46
C THR A 244 -10.42 -3.35 24.13
N VAL A 245 -10.96 -4.40 23.50
CA VAL A 245 -10.24 -5.66 23.25
C VAL A 245 -9.10 -5.48 22.23
N TRP A 246 -7.97 -6.12 22.51
CA TRP A 246 -6.81 -6.17 21.62
C TRP A 246 -5.95 -7.40 21.93
N VAL A 247 -5.06 -7.77 20.99
CA VAL A 247 -4.12 -8.89 21.14
C VAL A 247 -2.69 -8.37 21.13
N GLY A 248 -1.89 -8.82 22.08
CA GLY A 248 -0.47 -8.52 22.20
C GLY A 248 0.40 -9.75 22.02
N HIS A 249 1.65 -9.52 21.60
CA HIS A 249 2.70 -10.53 21.64
C HIS A 249 3.19 -10.76 23.06
N GLY A 250 3.63 -11.99 23.32
CA GLY A 250 4.07 -12.44 24.63
C GLY A 250 2.91 -12.88 25.53
N SER A 251 3.20 -13.83 26.38
CA SER A 251 2.28 -14.39 27.38
C SER A 251 3.04 -14.69 28.65
N ARG A 252 2.44 -14.43 29.81
CA ARG A 252 3.02 -14.81 31.10
C ARG A 252 3.08 -16.32 31.29
N ILE A 253 2.14 -17.05 30.65
CA ILE A 253 2.02 -18.51 30.77
C ILE A 253 2.87 -19.21 29.72
N HIS A 254 2.90 -18.64 28.47
CA HIS A 254 3.48 -19.31 27.29
C HIS A 254 4.76 -18.64 26.79
N GLY A 255 5.28 -17.65 27.50
CA GLY A 255 6.51 -16.95 27.11
C GLY A 255 6.37 -16.02 25.89
N PRO A 256 7.49 -15.68 25.24
CA PRO A 256 7.51 -14.68 24.17
C PRO A 256 6.78 -15.11 22.89
N ASP A 257 6.63 -16.40 22.65
CA ASP A 257 5.98 -16.93 21.44
C ASP A 257 4.46 -17.04 21.58
N GLY A 258 3.92 -16.86 22.78
CA GLY A 258 2.49 -16.82 23.02
C GLY A 258 1.87 -15.47 22.67
N LEU A 259 0.54 -15.48 22.55
CA LEU A 259 -0.27 -14.28 22.42
C LEU A 259 -1.10 -14.06 23.69
N THR A 260 -1.49 -12.83 23.96
CA THR A 260 -2.40 -12.50 25.06
C THR A 260 -3.55 -11.62 24.56
N LEU A 261 -4.78 -12.04 24.85
CA LEU A 261 -6.00 -11.25 24.63
C LEU A 261 -6.26 -10.38 25.85
N PHE A 262 -6.37 -9.09 25.67
CA PHE A 262 -6.56 -8.07 26.70
C PHE A 262 -7.84 -7.26 26.51
N GLY A 263 -8.24 -6.52 27.54
CA GLY A 263 -9.30 -5.53 27.50
C GLY A 263 -10.68 -6.12 27.74
N ASN A 264 -11.71 -5.50 27.16
CA ASN A 264 -13.10 -5.93 27.29
C ASN A 264 -13.75 -6.16 25.93
N VAL A 265 -14.45 -7.27 25.80
CA VAL A 265 -15.30 -7.62 24.65
C VAL A 265 -16.74 -7.24 25.04
N GLU A 266 -17.22 -6.12 24.54
CA GLU A 266 -18.61 -5.68 24.72
C GLU A 266 -19.54 -6.42 23.76
N ALA A 267 -19.11 -6.53 22.51
CA ALA A 267 -19.79 -7.26 21.44
C ALA A 267 -18.75 -7.97 20.57
N THR A 268 -19.19 -8.98 19.82
CA THR A 268 -18.33 -9.58 18.80
C THR A 268 -17.93 -8.53 17.78
N PRO A 269 -16.61 -8.25 17.59
CA PRO A 269 -16.17 -7.21 16.67
C PRO A 269 -16.64 -7.50 15.24
N HIS A 270 -17.16 -6.48 14.56
CA HIS A 270 -17.53 -6.59 13.14
C HIS A 270 -16.31 -6.96 12.29
N GLU A 271 -15.19 -6.26 12.49
CA GLU A 271 -13.90 -6.62 11.90
C GLU A 271 -13.12 -7.51 12.86
N ALA A 272 -12.44 -8.53 12.33
CA ALA A 272 -11.56 -9.36 13.13
C ALA A 272 -10.40 -8.53 13.70
N ILE A 273 -10.00 -8.84 14.92
CA ILE A 273 -8.75 -8.33 15.48
C ILE A 273 -7.61 -8.99 14.72
N ARG A 274 -6.72 -8.18 14.18
CA ARG A 274 -5.55 -8.64 13.43
C ARG A 274 -4.30 -8.45 14.26
N VAL A 275 -3.61 -9.55 14.53
CA VAL A 275 -2.30 -9.54 15.21
C VAL A 275 -1.24 -10.10 14.27
N THR A 276 -0.09 -9.44 14.21
CA THR A 276 1.03 -9.84 13.36
C THR A 276 1.58 -11.20 13.78
N VAL A 277 2.05 -11.99 12.80
CA VAL A 277 2.82 -13.20 13.07
C VAL A 277 4.30 -12.90 13.02
N ARG A 278 5.08 -13.66 13.77
CA ARG A 278 6.53 -13.66 13.68
C ARG A 278 6.99 -14.68 12.64
N ASP A 279 8.06 -14.37 11.93
CA ASP A 279 8.60 -15.21 10.88
C ASP A 279 7.51 -15.73 9.90
N PRO A 280 6.98 -14.86 9.04
CA PRO A 280 5.87 -15.21 8.14
C PRO A 280 6.17 -16.41 7.24
N ALA A 281 7.44 -16.60 6.86
CA ALA A 281 7.87 -17.72 6.03
C ALA A 281 7.71 -19.06 6.77
N ILE A 282 8.26 -19.18 7.98
CA ILE A 282 8.10 -20.38 8.80
C ILE A 282 6.65 -20.56 9.26
N PHE A 283 5.92 -19.47 9.51
CA PHE A 283 4.50 -19.54 9.81
C PHE A 283 3.72 -20.22 8.68
N LEU A 284 3.91 -19.79 7.42
CA LEU A 284 3.30 -20.45 6.25
C LEU A 284 3.73 -21.93 6.15
N GLY A 285 5.02 -22.22 6.29
CA GLY A 285 5.52 -23.59 6.24
C GLY A 285 4.83 -24.50 7.26
N ARG A 286 4.65 -24.04 8.50
CA ARG A 286 3.93 -24.77 9.56
C ARG A 286 2.44 -24.95 9.23
N LEU A 287 1.79 -23.92 8.69
CA LEU A 287 0.40 -24.01 8.23
C LEU A 287 0.25 -25.10 7.17
N LEU A 288 1.11 -25.10 6.15
CA LEU A 288 1.06 -26.09 5.08
C LEU A 288 1.37 -27.51 5.59
N ALA A 289 2.38 -27.65 6.45
CA ALA A 289 2.72 -28.94 7.06
C ALA A 289 1.53 -29.54 7.82
N GLU A 290 0.80 -28.72 8.59
CA GLU A 290 -0.40 -29.16 9.31
C GLU A 290 -1.51 -29.63 8.37
N ARG A 291 -1.74 -28.93 7.23
CA ARG A 291 -2.76 -29.32 6.24
C ARG A 291 -2.36 -30.59 5.49
N LEU A 292 -1.07 -30.78 5.22
CA LEU A 292 -0.53 -32.02 4.64
C LEU A 292 -0.74 -33.22 5.59
N ARG A 293 -0.42 -33.05 6.88
CA ARG A 293 -0.66 -34.13 7.89
C ARG A 293 -2.14 -34.51 7.99
N ARG A 294 -3.05 -33.54 7.92
CA ARG A 294 -4.51 -33.81 7.87
C ARG A 294 -4.94 -34.57 6.62
N ARG A 295 -4.12 -34.59 5.57
CA ARG A 295 -4.32 -35.36 4.32
C ARG A 295 -3.53 -36.67 4.30
N GLY A 296 -2.93 -37.09 5.42
CA GLY A 296 -2.17 -38.35 5.53
C GLY A 296 -0.78 -38.29 4.91
N VAL A 297 -0.24 -37.08 4.69
CA VAL A 297 1.16 -36.88 4.30
C VAL A 297 1.99 -36.65 5.56
N ASP A 298 2.94 -37.53 5.84
CA ASP A 298 3.90 -37.32 6.94
C ASP A 298 4.85 -36.18 6.60
N VAL A 299 5.01 -35.21 7.51
CA VAL A 299 5.89 -34.06 7.31
C VAL A 299 6.86 -33.97 8.48
N GLY A 300 8.15 -34.04 8.18
CA GLY A 300 9.23 -33.90 9.13
C GLY A 300 9.48 -32.44 9.55
N THR A 301 10.63 -31.91 9.20
CA THR A 301 11.04 -30.56 9.61
C THR A 301 10.52 -29.46 8.68
N VAL A 302 10.25 -28.28 9.24
CA VAL A 302 9.97 -27.04 8.49
C VAL A 302 11.14 -26.09 8.73
N ARG A 303 11.77 -25.62 7.67
CA ARG A 303 12.93 -24.73 7.78
C ARG A 303 12.99 -23.70 6.66
N HIS A 304 13.78 -22.67 6.87
CA HIS A 304 14.22 -21.77 5.79
C HIS A 304 15.18 -22.47 4.84
N ALA A 305 15.22 -21.98 3.59
CA ALA A 305 16.30 -22.26 2.68
C ALA A 305 17.64 -21.77 3.22
N LEU A 306 18.69 -22.56 3.03
CA LEU A 306 20.06 -22.20 3.39
C LEU A 306 20.72 -21.43 2.24
N GLU A 307 21.77 -20.69 2.56
CA GLU A 307 22.59 -20.05 1.56
C GLU A 307 23.24 -21.10 0.65
N GLY A 308 23.23 -20.86 -0.67
CA GLY A 308 23.79 -21.78 -1.66
C GLY A 308 22.86 -22.93 -2.11
N GLU A 309 21.77 -23.21 -1.43
CA GLU A 309 20.79 -24.18 -1.94
C GLU A 309 20.16 -23.70 -3.25
N SER A 310 19.98 -24.61 -4.22
CA SER A 310 19.29 -24.32 -5.48
C SER A 310 18.09 -25.24 -5.62
N PHE A 311 16.96 -24.64 -5.99
CA PHE A 311 15.69 -25.34 -6.23
C PHE A 311 15.18 -25.10 -7.66
N GLU A 312 16.11 -24.77 -8.57
CA GLU A 312 15.77 -24.53 -9.96
C GLU A 312 15.47 -25.84 -10.69
N GLY A 313 14.54 -25.77 -11.64
CA GLY A 313 14.18 -26.92 -12.48
C GLY A 313 13.34 -27.99 -11.79
N LEU A 314 13.02 -27.86 -10.50
CA LEU A 314 12.15 -28.81 -9.81
C LEU A 314 10.69 -28.71 -10.31
N PRO A 315 9.98 -29.84 -10.46
CA PRO A 315 8.59 -29.83 -10.88
C PRO A 315 7.68 -29.20 -9.82
N ASN A 316 6.66 -28.50 -10.26
CA ASN A 316 5.63 -27.98 -9.37
C ASN A 316 4.74 -29.14 -8.86
N ALA A 317 4.60 -29.24 -7.57
CA ALA A 317 3.67 -30.17 -6.89
C ALA A 317 2.22 -29.67 -6.90
N ALA A 318 2.02 -28.38 -7.11
CA ALA A 318 0.71 -27.75 -7.24
C ALA A 318 0.80 -26.55 -8.22
N PRO A 319 -0.32 -26.07 -8.76
CA PRO A 319 -0.32 -24.82 -9.53
C PRO A 319 0.26 -23.66 -8.70
N PRO A 320 1.16 -22.85 -9.26
CA PRO A 320 1.69 -21.69 -8.56
C PRO A 320 0.57 -20.68 -8.29
N VAL A 321 0.67 -19.97 -7.18
CA VAL A 321 -0.19 -18.82 -6.91
C VAL A 321 0.46 -17.58 -7.51
N GLU A 322 -0.31 -16.84 -8.30
CA GLU A 322 0.18 -15.64 -8.97
C GLU A 322 -0.64 -14.41 -8.59
N THR A 323 0.06 -13.30 -8.29
CA THR A 323 -0.55 -12.01 -8.00
C THR A 323 -0.08 -10.97 -9.03
N PRO A 324 -0.96 -10.36 -9.83
CA PRO A 324 -0.60 -9.27 -10.73
C PRO A 324 -0.08 -8.04 -9.96
N LEU A 325 0.92 -7.35 -10.50
CA LEU A 325 1.43 -6.11 -9.91
C LEU A 325 0.31 -5.07 -9.69
N GLU A 326 -0.61 -4.94 -10.64
CA GLU A 326 -1.75 -4.02 -10.53
C GLU A 326 -2.56 -4.22 -9.25
N THR A 327 -2.78 -5.48 -8.87
CA THR A 327 -3.46 -5.84 -7.63
C THR A 327 -2.69 -5.35 -6.39
N VAL A 328 -1.36 -5.56 -6.38
CA VAL A 328 -0.49 -5.14 -5.28
C VAL A 328 -0.45 -3.62 -5.16
N LEU A 329 -0.40 -2.90 -6.31
CA LEU A 329 -0.47 -1.43 -6.35
C LEU A 329 -1.79 -0.92 -5.78
N ALA A 330 -2.92 -1.54 -6.16
CA ALA A 330 -4.24 -1.17 -5.65
C ALA A 330 -4.32 -1.37 -4.14
N ARG A 331 -3.87 -2.50 -3.61
CA ARG A 331 -3.81 -2.74 -2.16
C ARG A 331 -2.94 -1.71 -1.42
N ALA A 332 -1.79 -1.32 -2.01
CA ALA A 332 -0.92 -0.29 -1.44
C ALA A 332 -1.57 1.11 -1.45
N ASN A 333 -2.23 1.50 -2.54
CA ASN A 333 -2.73 2.87 -2.73
C ASN A 333 -4.19 3.05 -2.30
N VAL A 334 -5.12 2.17 -2.70
CA VAL A 334 -6.55 2.27 -2.37
C VAL A 334 -6.76 1.98 -0.88
N ASP A 335 -6.23 0.85 -0.39
CA ASP A 335 -6.42 0.38 0.98
C ASP A 335 -5.34 0.84 1.94
N SER A 336 -4.30 1.48 1.40
CA SER A 336 -3.15 1.97 2.17
C SER A 336 -2.37 0.87 2.91
N SER A 337 -2.34 -0.37 2.37
CA SER A 337 -1.61 -1.48 2.98
C SER A 337 -0.11 -1.19 3.05
N ASN A 338 0.45 -1.26 4.27
CA ASN A 338 1.88 -1.08 4.49
C ASN A 338 2.67 -2.29 3.97
N LEU A 339 2.23 -3.51 4.29
CA LEU A 339 2.90 -4.73 3.84
C LEU A 339 3.11 -4.73 2.32
N HIS A 340 2.08 -4.35 1.54
CA HIS A 340 2.17 -4.30 0.08
C HIS A 340 3.21 -3.27 -0.39
N ALA A 341 3.25 -2.11 0.24
CA ALA A 341 4.22 -1.06 -0.11
C ALA A 341 5.67 -1.45 0.26
N GLU A 342 5.86 -2.08 1.41
CA GLU A 342 7.19 -2.52 1.85
C GLU A 342 7.71 -3.69 1.02
N ALA A 343 6.84 -4.66 0.70
CA ALA A 343 7.19 -5.76 -0.18
C ALA A 343 7.57 -5.25 -1.59
N LEU A 344 6.84 -4.27 -2.12
CA LEU A 344 7.21 -3.59 -3.37
C LEU A 344 8.58 -2.94 -3.27
N LEU A 345 8.86 -2.20 -2.21
CA LEU A 345 10.15 -1.53 -2.02
C LEU A 345 11.32 -2.54 -2.05
N LYS A 346 11.21 -3.63 -1.28
CA LYS A 346 12.22 -4.69 -1.27
C LYS A 346 12.29 -5.44 -2.61
N ARG A 347 11.15 -5.66 -3.28
CA ARG A 347 11.12 -6.33 -4.58
C ARG A 347 11.81 -5.52 -5.68
N ILE A 348 11.65 -4.19 -5.66
CA ILE A 348 12.40 -3.27 -6.53
C ILE A 348 13.90 -3.42 -6.30
N ALA A 349 14.35 -3.39 -5.03
CA ALA A 349 15.76 -3.58 -4.70
C ALA A 349 16.34 -4.89 -5.26
N HIS A 350 15.58 -5.98 -5.14
CA HIS A 350 15.96 -7.27 -5.72
C HIS A 350 16.03 -7.22 -7.24
N ALA A 351 15.05 -6.60 -7.91
CA ALA A 351 15.02 -6.50 -9.36
C ALA A 351 16.21 -5.71 -9.92
N GLU A 352 16.59 -4.61 -9.25
CA GLU A 352 17.69 -3.74 -9.69
C GLU A 352 19.07 -4.36 -9.43
N THR A 353 19.21 -5.24 -8.44
CA THR A 353 20.54 -5.68 -7.95
C THR A 353 20.81 -7.18 -8.11
N GLY A 354 19.77 -8.01 -8.28
CA GLY A 354 19.86 -9.48 -8.21
C GLY A 354 20.18 -10.01 -6.82
N ARG A 355 20.34 -9.14 -5.81
CA ARG A 355 20.62 -9.51 -4.41
C ARG A 355 19.33 -9.58 -3.60
N PRO A 356 19.32 -10.19 -2.40
CA PRO A 356 18.19 -10.11 -1.51
C PRO A 356 17.73 -8.66 -1.31
N GLY A 357 16.45 -8.42 -1.55
CA GLY A 357 15.87 -7.07 -1.49
C GLY A 357 15.88 -6.52 -0.08
N SER A 358 16.34 -5.27 0.08
CA SER A 358 16.47 -4.58 1.37
C SER A 358 15.75 -3.23 1.36
N TRP A 359 15.49 -2.66 2.54
CA TRP A 359 14.95 -1.29 2.64
C TRP A 359 15.90 -0.25 2.05
N SER A 360 17.20 -0.35 2.34
CA SER A 360 18.20 0.59 1.82
C SER A 360 18.33 0.51 0.30
N GLY A 361 18.34 -0.70 -0.27
CA GLY A 361 18.36 -0.90 -1.72
C GLY A 361 17.11 -0.34 -2.40
N GLY A 362 15.93 -0.59 -1.82
CA GLY A 362 14.67 -0.06 -2.32
C GLY A 362 14.57 1.46 -2.22
N ALA A 363 15.04 2.04 -1.12
CA ALA A 363 15.11 3.49 -0.95
C ALA A 363 16.01 4.15 -2.01
N ALA A 364 17.16 3.55 -2.31
CA ALA A 364 18.06 4.00 -3.36
C ALA A 364 17.40 3.93 -4.76
N ALA A 365 16.71 2.83 -5.06
CA ALA A 365 15.98 2.67 -6.31
C ALA A 365 14.84 3.69 -6.49
N VAL A 366 14.03 3.92 -5.44
CA VAL A 366 13.00 4.96 -5.45
C VAL A 366 13.60 6.35 -5.65
N ARG A 367 14.71 6.67 -4.99
CA ARG A 367 15.41 7.94 -5.18
C ARG A 367 15.90 8.12 -6.62
N THR A 368 16.43 7.07 -7.24
CA THR A 368 16.85 7.07 -8.65
C THR A 368 15.67 7.32 -9.60
N LEU A 369 14.52 6.66 -9.35
CA LEU A 369 13.31 6.93 -10.11
C LEU A 369 12.89 8.40 -10.00
N LEU A 370 12.83 8.94 -8.78
CA LEU A 370 12.41 10.32 -8.56
C LEU A 370 13.33 11.29 -9.32
N ALA A 371 14.65 11.06 -9.31
CA ALA A 371 15.61 11.85 -10.08
C ALA A 371 15.33 11.82 -11.59
N ARG A 372 14.99 10.65 -12.14
CA ARG A 372 14.67 10.50 -13.58
C ARG A 372 13.36 11.16 -13.98
N ARG A 373 12.32 11.06 -13.13
CA ARG A 373 10.98 11.55 -13.45
C ARG A 373 10.75 13.01 -13.09
N THR A 374 11.64 13.58 -12.31
CA THR A 374 11.53 14.99 -11.87
C THR A 374 12.82 15.75 -12.18
N SER A 375 13.56 16.17 -11.17
CA SER A 375 14.90 16.73 -11.30
C SER A 375 15.68 16.54 -10.01
N SER A 376 17.03 16.64 -10.08
CA SER A 376 17.89 16.52 -8.91
C SER A 376 17.66 17.59 -7.86
N GLU A 377 17.28 18.79 -8.27
CA GLU A 377 17.02 19.92 -7.37
C GLU A 377 15.79 19.67 -6.48
N LEU A 378 14.79 18.94 -7.00
CA LEU A 378 13.60 18.56 -6.23
C LEU A 378 13.89 17.49 -5.19
N LEU A 379 15.06 16.85 -5.23
CA LEU A 379 15.50 15.85 -4.24
C LEU A 379 16.24 16.45 -3.05
N GLU A 380 16.43 17.76 -3.00
CA GLU A 380 17.06 18.41 -1.85
C GLU A 380 16.21 18.20 -0.59
N GLY A 381 16.84 17.67 0.47
CA GLY A 381 16.18 17.35 1.74
C GLY A 381 15.18 16.18 1.69
N VAL A 382 15.07 15.47 0.56
CA VAL A 382 14.23 14.27 0.43
C VAL A 382 14.94 13.08 1.06
N GLU A 383 14.26 12.40 1.96
CA GLU A 383 14.73 11.19 2.63
C GLU A 383 13.71 10.07 2.45
N ILE A 384 14.18 8.89 2.06
CA ILE A 384 13.39 7.69 1.88
C ILE A 384 13.92 6.65 2.86
N SER A 385 13.09 6.32 3.84
CA SER A 385 13.43 5.37 4.90
C SER A 385 12.72 4.04 4.68
N ASP A 386 11.40 4.07 4.46
CA ASP A 386 10.59 2.90 4.17
C ASP A 386 9.65 3.15 2.97
N GLY A 387 8.98 2.12 2.50
CA GLY A 387 8.09 2.19 1.34
C GLY A 387 6.68 2.66 1.66
N SER A 388 6.24 2.54 2.90
CA SER A 388 4.86 2.82 3.31
C SER A 388 4.64 4.24 3.85
N GLY A 389 5.70 4.87 4.33
CA GLY A 389 5.63 6.14 5.04
C GLY A 389 5.28 6.02 6.52
N LEU A 390 5.41 4.83 7.10
CA LEU A 390 5.23 4.60 8.54
C LEU A 390 6.41 5.16 9.33
N SER A 391 7.63 4.99 8.81
CA SER A 391 8.83 5.57 9.40
C SER A 391 8.77 7.09 9.43
N ARG A 392 9.12 7.66 10.59
CA ARG A 392 9.26 9.12 10.74
C ARG A 392 10.57 9.67 10.17
N GLY A 393 11.42 8.81 9.59
CA GLY A 393 12.60 9.20 8.82
C GLY A 393 12.30 9.69 7.41
N ASN A 394 11.15 9.37 6.85
CA ASN A 394 10.78 9.84 5.51
C ASN A 394 10.59 11.36 5.43
N ARG A 395 11.08 11.98 4.35
CA ARG A 395 10.84 13.38 3.99
C ARG A 395 10.55 13.49 2.51
N LEU A 396 9.42 14.09 2.16
CA LEU A 396 9.08 14.44 0.77
C LEU A 396 8.66 15.90 0.67
N ARG A 397 8.80 16.48 -0.52
CA ARG A 397 8.38 17.84 -0.86
C ARG A 397 7.07 17.80 -1.63
N ALA A 398 6.21 18.79 -1.47
CA ALA A 398 4.94 18.86 -2.19
C ALA A 398 5.12 19.12 -3.69
N ASP A 399 6.10 19.94 -4.08
CA ASP A 399 6.45 20.23 -5.48
C ASP A 399 7.03 19.00 -6.20
N LEU A 400 7.86 18.20 -5.52
CA LEU A 400 8.33 16.90 -6.02
C LEU A 400 7.14 15.98 -6.31
N MET A 401 6.19 15.88 -5.37
CA MET A 401 5.04 14.98 -5.51
C MET A 401 4.13 15.38 -6.68
N THR A 402 3.87 16.69 -6.86
CA THR A 402 3.06 17.16 -8.00
C THR A 402 3.77 16.97 -9.33
N THR A 403 5.11 17.14 -9.37
CA THR A 403 5.92 16.87 -10.56
C THR A 403 5.88 15.39 -10.93
N LEU A 404 6.06 14.49 -9.94
CA LEU A 404 5.95 13.05 -10.14
C LEU A 404 4.56 12.66 -10.65
N LEU A 405 3.49 13.13 -10.00
CA LEU A 405 2.12 12.83 -10.39
C LEU A 405 1.79 13.32 -11.80
N ALA A 406 2.23 14.50 -12.17
CA ALA A 406 2.05 15.05 -13.51
C ALA A 406 2.81 14.20 -14.56
N SER A 407 4.05 13.80 -14.28
CA SER A 407 4.83 12.95 -15.18
C SER A 407 4.18 11.58 -15.41
N LEU A 408 3.64 10.98 -14.34
CA LEU A 408 2.94 9.70 -14.44
C LEU A 408 1.60 9.82 -15.18
N ALA A 409 0.86 10.92 -14.96
CA ALA A 409 -0.47 11.11 -15.57
C ALA A 409 -0.43 11.22 -17.10
N VAL A 410 0.71 11.58 -17.69
CA VAL A 410 0.91 11.67 -19.15
C VAL A 410 1.68 10.49 -19.74
N ASP A 411 2.20 9.60 -18.90
CA ASP A 411 2.98 8.45 -19.33
C ASP A 411 2.07 7.37 -19.95
N ARG A 412 2.36 7.02 -21.21
CA ARG A 412 1.54 6.06 -21.98
C ARG A 412 1.77 4.59 -21.57
N THR A 413 2.88 4.31 -20.91
CA THR A 413 3.26 2.93 -20.52
C THR A 413 2.72 2.55 -19.16
N VAL A 414 2.92 3.41 -18.17
CA VAL A 414 2.62 3.10 -16.77
C VAL A 414 1.49 3.96 -16.17
N GLY A 415 1.15 5.07 -16.82
CA GLY A 415 0.25 6.08 -16.27
C GLY A 415 -1.15 5.55 -15.97
N GLU A 416 -1.73 4.78 -16.88
CA GLU A 416 -3.07 4.22 -16.66
C GLU A 416 -3.09 3.22 -15.49
N ALA A 417 -2.11 2.32 -15.40
CA ALA A 417 -1.98 1.38 -14.30
C ALA A 417 -1.78 2.11 -12.96
N PHE A 418 -0.96 3.16 -12.94
CA PHE A 418 -0.79 4.00 -11.77
C PHE A 418 -2.09 4.68 -11.34
N LEU A 419 -2.81 5.32 -12.27
CA LEU A 419 -4.06 6.03 -11.99
C LEU A 419 -5.17 5.09 -11.51
N ARG A 420 -5.26 3.87 -12.05
CA ARG A 420 -6.22 2.85 -11.58
C ARG A 420 -5.93 2.39 -10.16
N SER A 421 -4.67 2.43 -9.72
CA SER A 421 -4.29 2.05 -8.37
C SER A 421 -4.71 3.06 -7.28
N LEU A 422 -5.14 4.27 -7.64
CA LEU A 422 -5.50 5.33 -6.68
C LEU A 422 -6.95 5.23 -6.21
N ALA A 423 -7.18 5.56 -4.93
CA ALA A 423 -8.53 5.68 -4.38
C ALA A 423 -9.30 6.84 -5.04
N VAL A 424 -10.59 6.66 -5.24
CA VAL A 424 -11.51 7.64 -5.84
C VAL A 424 -12.40 8.25 -4.75
N ALA A 425 -12.48 9.58 -4.74
CA ALA A 425 -13.28 10.33 -3.78
C ALA A 425 -14.74 9.92 -3.81
N GLY A 426 -15.31 9.58 -2.64
CA GLY A 426 -16.69 9.15 -2.46
C GLY A 426 -17.00 7.72 -2.94
N GLU A 427 -16.01 7.01 -3.55
CA GLU A 427 -16.24 5.70 -4.17
C GLU A 427 -15.43 4.56 -3.52
N SER A 428 -14.13 4.73 -3.30
CA SER A 428 -13.26 3.59 -2.96
C SER A 428 -12.24 3.85 -1.87
N GLY A 429 -11.83 2.79 -1.19
CA GLY A 429 -10.72 2.72 -0.24
C GLY A 429 -10.77 3.81 0.83
N THR A 430 -9.63 4.40 1.13
CA THR A 430 -9.51 5.45 2.16
C THR A 430 -10.23 6.76 1.83
N LEU A 431 -10.78 6.90 0.62
CA LEU A 431 -11.59 8.04 0.19
C LEU A 431 -13.09 7.74 0.07
N ALA A 432 -13.54 6.50 0.30
CA ALA A 432 -14.95 6.09 0.14
C ALA A 432 -15.95 6.95 0.94
N THR A 433 -15.55 7.47 2.08
CA THR A 433 -16.38 8.30 2.97
C THR A 433 -16.03 9.78 2.93
N ARG A 434 -15.01 10.17 2.14
CA ARG A 434 -14.56 11.56 2.01
C ARG A 434 -15.21 12.22 0.78
N PHE A 435 -15.28 13.54 0.78
CA PHE A 435 -15.84 14.37 -0.29
C PHE A 435 -17.34 14.19 -0.59
N ARG A 436 -18.10 13.47 0.26
CA ARG A 436 -19.52 13.21 0.03
C ARG A 436 -20.40 14.46 -0.01
N SER A 437 -19.98 15.50 0.71
CA SER A 437 -20.67 16.81 0.75
C SER A 437 -19.91 17.89 -0.02
N SER A 438 -18.85 17.53 -0.74
CA SER A 438 -18.01 18.48 -1.48
C SER A 438 -18.59 18.75 -2.87
N ASP A 439 -18.59 20.03 -3.26
CA ASP A 439 -18.88 20.43 -4.63
C ASP A 439 -17.61 20.31 -5.50
N LEU A 440 -17.50 19.20 -6.19
CA LEU A 440 -16.40 18.91 -7.10
C LEU A 440 -16.66 19.38 -8.54
N ALA A 441 -17.72 20.14 -8.80
CA ALA A 441 -18.06 20.69 -10.11
C ALA A 441 -18.03 19.65 -11.26
N GLY A 442 -18.41 18.42 -10.98
CA GLY A 442 -18.37 17.28 -11.90
C GLY A 442 -16.99 16.68 -12.12
N CYS A 443 -15.95 17.17 -11.44
CA CYS A 443 -14.60 16.61 -11.52
C CYS A 443 -14.48 15.30 -10.75
N ARG A 444 -13.59 14.42 -11.23
CA ARG A 444 -13.17 13.20 -10.53
C ARG A 444 -11.88 13.44 -9.76
N VAL A 445 -11.81 12.96 -8.53
CA VAL A 445 -10.62 13.08 -7.68
C VAL A 445 -10.07 11.69 -7.41
N ARG A 446 -8.80 11.47 -7.82
CA ARG A 446 -8.04 10.26 -7.52
C ARG A 446 -6.88 10.63 -6.62
N ALA A 447 -6.80 10.05 -5.42
CA ALA A 447 -5.74 10.48 -4.51
C ALA A 447 -5.35 9.40 -3.50
N LYS A 448 -4.18 9.62 -2.89
CA LYS A 448 -3.66 8.87 -1.77
C LYS A 448 -3.74 9.69 -0.50
N THR A 449 -4.35 9.14 0.53
CA THR A 449 -4.34 9.70 1.89
C THR A 449 -3.05 9.32 2.62
N GLY A 450 -2.60 10.17 3.53
CA GLY A 450 -1.52 9.85 4.48
C GLY A 450 -1.91 10.21 5.90
N TYR A 451 -1.68 9.29 6.84
CA TYR A 451 -1.90 9.53 8.26
C TYR A 451 -0.90 8.77 9.12
N ILE A 452 -0.23 9.48 9.99
CA ILE A 452 0.43 9.01 11.21
C ILE A 452 0.19 10.06 12.31
N ARG A 453 0.49 9.74 13.56
CA ARG A 453 0.27 10.68 14.68
C ARG A 453 0.87 12.06 14.40
N GLY A 454 0.05 13.10 14.39
CA GLY A 454 0.44 14.48 14.11
C GLY A 454 0.61 14.84 12.64
N VAL A 455 0.30 13.93 11.70
CA VAL A 455 0.47 14.15 10.26
C VAL A 455 -0.80 13.77 9.52
N SER A 456 -1.23 14.62 8.58
CA SER A 456 -2.34 14.33 7.66
C SER A 456 -2.00 14.85 6.27
N CYS A 457 -1.97 13.96 5.28
CA CYS A 457 -1.56 14.28 3.91
C CYS A 457 -2.62 13.82 2.90
N LEU A 458 -2.65 14.49 1.75
CA LEU A 458 -3.46 14.10 0.59
C LEU A 458 -2.74 14.56 -0.68
N SER A 459 -2.43 13.63 -1.58
CA SER A 459 -1.83 13.94 -2.88
C SER A 459 -2.48 13.14 -3.98
N GLY A 460 -2.68 13.73 -5.16
CA GLY A 460 -3.37 13.08 -6.25
C GLY A 460 -3.68 14.00 -7.41
N LEU A 461 -4.77 13.69 -8.10
CA LEU A 461 -5.22 14.36 -9.31
C LEU A 461 -6.69 14.77 -9.19
N VAL A 462 -7.00 15.96 -9.68
CA VAL A 462 -8.36 16.40 -9.99
C VAL A 462 -8.49 16.38 -11.51
N GLU A 463 -9.49 15.67 -12.03
CA GLU A 463 -9.76 15.50 -13.45
C GLU A 463 -11.15 16.04 -13.80
N SER A 464 -11.23 16.97 -14.73
CA SER A 464 -12.48 17.51 -15.23
C SER A 464 -13.13 16.58 -16.25
N PRO A 465 -14.46 16.72 -16.53
CA PRO A 465 -15.15 15.89 -17.51
C PRO A 465 -14.61 15.98 -18.95
N ASP A 466 -13.90 17.05 -19.30
CA ASP A 466 -13.23 17.25 -20.59
C ASP A 466 -11.76 16.74 -20.59
N GLY A 467 -11.33 16.06 -19.54
CA GLY A 467 -10.03 15.38 -19.46
C GLY A 467 -8.85 16.26 -19.04
N ARG A 468 -9.07 17.53 -18.68
CA ARG A 468 -8.01 18.37 -18.08
C ARG A 468 -7.73 17.90 -16.66
N ARG A 469 -6.45 17.98 -16.24
CA ARG A 469 -6.01 17.47 -14.95
C ARG A 469 -5.11 18.45 -14.22
N LEU A 470 -5.33 18.56 -12.90
CA LEU A 470 -4.40 19.20 -11.98
C LEU A 470 -3.83 18.15 -11.03
N ALA A 471 -2.50 18.09 -10.91
CA ALA A 471 -1.82 17.37 -9.85
C ALA A 471 -1.74 18.23 -8.60
N PHE A 472 -2.01 17.66 -7.43
CA PHE A 472 -1.93 18.37 -6.16
C PHE A 472 -1.25 17.53 -5.07
N SER A 473 -0.59 18.21 -4.14
CA SER A 473 -0.04 17.63 -2.93
C SER A 473 -0.26 18.58 -1.75
N ILE A 474 -0.87 18.08 -0.67
CA ILE A 474 -1.19 18.81 0.55
C ILE A 474 -0.62 18.01 1.71
N LEU A 475 0.46 18.50 2.30
CA LEU A 475 1.17 17.89 3.42
C LEU A 475 0.96 18.74 4.66
N CYS A 476 0.34 18.18 5.71
CA CYS A 476 0.11 18.85 6.99
C CYS A 476 0.83 18.08 8.09
N ASN A 477 1.83 18.73 8.71
CA ASN A 477 2.58 18.17 9.85
C ASN A 477 2.27 18.97 11.13
N ASP A 478 2.48 18.35 12.28
CA ASP A 478 2.23 18.90 13.62
C ASP A 478 0.75 19.30 13.84
N VAL A 479 -0.16 18.53 13.20
CA VAL A 479 -1.60 18.76 13.34
C VAL A 479 -2.12 18.26 14.69
N ARG A 480 -2.90 19.09 15.36
CA ARG A 480 -3.63 18.69 16.59
C ARG A 480 -4.95 17.99 16.26
N SER A 481 -5.63 18.49 15.24
CA SER A 481 -6.92 17.98 14.77
C SER A 481 -6.82 17.42 13.35
N VAL A 482 -6.85 16.09 13.24
CA VAL A 482 -6.88 15.40 11.94
C VAL A 482 -8.15 15.74 11.16
N ARG A 483 -9.27 15.95 11.86
CA ARG A 483 -10.55 16.33 11.26
C ARG A 483 -10.44 17.68 10.54
N ASP A 484 -9.80 18.68 11.17
CA ASP A 484 -9.67 20.02 10.57
C ASP A 484 -8.66 20.01 9.41
N ALA A 485 -7.58 19.21 9.51
CA ALA A 485 -6.68 19.00 8.39
C ALA A 485 -7.38 18.34 7.19
N LYS A 486 -8.23 17.33 7.41
CA LYS A 486 -9.02 16.70 6.34
C LYS A 486 -10.00 17.70 5.71
N ARG A 487 -10.67 18.54 6.50
CA ARG A 487 -11.55 19.61 6.00
C ARG A 487 -10.80 20.62 5.14
N LEU A 488 -9.59 21.03 5.56
CA LEU A 488 -8.76 21.93 4.75
C LEU A 488 -8.42 21.26 3.41
N GLN A 489 -8.00 20.00 3.42
CA GLN A 489 -7.69 19.25 2.20
C GLN A 489 -8.90 19.20 1.25
N GLU A 490 -10.09 18.95 1.75
CA GLU A 490 -11.33 18.90 0.96
C GLU A 490 -11.63 20.27 0.35
N ARG A 491 -11.56 21.35 1.12
CA ARG A 491 -11.78 22.72 0.62
C ARG A 491 -10.75 23.17 -0.43
N ILE A 492 -9.49 22.74 -0.29
CA ILE A 492 -8.47 23.00 -1.32
C ILE A 492 -8.86 22.27 -2.61
N VAL A 493 -9.19 20.98 -2.53
CA VAL A 493 -9.57 20.16 -3.71
C VAL A 493 -10.84 20.70 -4.38
N GLU A 494 -11.84 21.15 -3.62
CA GLU A 494 -13.02 21.84 -4.16
C GLU A 494 -12.65 23.11 -4.93
N ARG A 495 -11.71 23.90 -4.40
CA ARG A 495 -11.24 25.10 -5.10
C ARG A 495 -10.52 24.74 -6.42
N LEU A 496 -9.74 23.64 -6.44
CA LEU A 496 -9.10 23.13 -7.66
C LEU A 496 -10.14 22.65 -8.70
N ALA A 497 -11.18 21.95 -8.24
CA ALA A 497 -12.25 21.50 -9.12
C ALA A 497 -12.97 22.69 -9.79
N ARG A 498 -13.26 23.75 -9.04
CA ARG A 498 -13.85 25.00 -9.58
C ARG A 498 -12.90 25.70 -10.56
N GLU A 499 -11.59 25.67 -10.32
CA GLU A 499 -10.59 26.22 -11.24
C GLU A 499 -10.67 25.52 -12.61
N LEU A 500 -10.72 24.19 -12.61
CA LEU A 500 -10.89 23.40 -13.83
C LEU A 500 -12.24 23.67 -14.52
N ALA A 501 -13.31 23.87 -13.76
CA ALA A 501 -14.63 24.17 -14.32
C ALA A 501 -14.70 25.58 -14.95
N ALA A 502 -14.10 26.59 -14.30
CA ALA A 502 -14.11 27.98 -14.75
C ALA A 502 -13.33 28.19 -16.06
N SER A 503 -12.24 27.46 -16.26
CA SER A 503 -11.42 27.57 -17.47
C SER A 503 -12.09 27.08 -18.77
N LYS A 504 -13.38 26.68 -18.74
CA LYS A 504 -14.20 26.34 -19.92
C LYS A 504 -14.77 27.55 -20.68
N VAL A 505 -14.70 28.75 -20.12
CA VAL A 505 -15.43 29.94 -20.60
C VAL A 505 -14.48 30.93 -21.33
N GLY A 506 -13.33 30.47 -21.83
CA GLY A 506 -12.41 31.29 -22.59
C GLY A 506 -12.10 30.77 -23.98
#